data_e6570560f2821fce5c1e9ab222273f27
#
_entry.id   e6570560f2821fce5c1e9ab222273f27
#
_cell.length_a   1.000
_cell.length_b   1.000
_cell.length_c   1.000
_cell.angle_alpha   90.00
_cell.angle_beta   90.00
_cell.angle_gamma   90.00
#
_symmetry.space_group_name_H-M   'P 1'
#
loop_
_entity.id
_entity.type
_entity.pdbx_description
1 polymer ?
#
loop_
_entity_poly.entity_id
_entity_poly.type
_entity_poly.pdbx_seq_one_letter_code
_entity_poly.pdbx_strand_id
1 'polypeptide(L)'
;MKLIWDPDSPKVWDAFHRDHRGALQQSWGYGEALARLGVRVHRAMVEVDGRTVGIAQFICRRIPGYLSLSSCTRGPVWKPDLDAGLRSALYRQLKAELPAPRLRVTLFSPNCTAAELAPAEVAGLTRVMTGYSTVMLDLTQPLEALRAAFDGKWRNRLVKAETEKALQVHVNSNVTKCRELLDREGRQRESRNFHGLPTDFVTHWIDAAASPAAAFVVARADFQGKTVAAMLFLLHGSVATYHIGWADDVGRDMNAHNLLLWRASQLLKERDIAWLDLGGVNTHSLPGISRFKLGTGGSVRTLAGTYC
;
A
#
# COMPACT_ATOMS: atom_id res chain seq x y z
N MET A 1 29.86 6.83 1.46
CA MET A 1 28.40 6.73 1.80
C MET A 1 27.92 8.07 2.34
N LYS A 2 26.78 8.57 1.88
CA LYS A 2 26.21 9.85 2.30
C LYS A 2 24.70 9.68 2.48
N LEU A 3 24.14 10.20 3.57
CA LEU A 3 22.70 10.36 3.77
C LEU A 3 22.31 11.80 3.49
N ILE A 4 21.32 11.99 2.62
CA ILE A 4 20.71 13.30 2.35
C ILE A 4 19.35 13.26 3.02
N TRP A 5 19.24 13.94 4.17
CA TRP A 5 17.98 14.02 4.93
C TRP A 5 17.08 15.10 4.39
N ASP A 6 15.79 14.78 4.38
CA ASP A 6 14.68 15.65 3.93
C ASP A 6 14.99 16.34 2.58
N PRO A 7 15.32 15.54 1.54
CA PRO A 7 15.68 16.07 0.23
C PRO A 7 14.50 16.82 -0.39
N ASP A 8 14.79 17.90 -1.08
CA ASP A 8 13.81 18.64 -1.89
C ASP A 8 13.77 18.12 -3.34
N SER A 9 13.53 16.83 -3.51
CA SER A 9 13.61 16.16 -4.81
C SER A 9 12.54 15.08 -4.98
N PRO A 10 11.24 15.43 -4.96
CA PRO A 10 10.15 14.45 -5.10
C PRO A 10 10.26 13.65 -6.39
N LYS A 11 10.69 14.26 -7.51
CA LYS A 11 10.84 13.58 -8.80
C LYS A 11 11.90 12.46 -8.76
N VAL A 12 13.05 12.72 -8.14
CA VAL A 12 14.12 11.72 -7.99
C VAL A 12 13.68 10.60 -7.08
N TRP A 13 13.01 10.94 -5.97
CA TRP A 13 12.42 9.97 -5.04
C TRP A 13 11.42 9.05 -5.73
N ASP A 14 10.45 9.63 -6.43
CA ASP A 14 9.37 8.87 -7.07
C ASP A 14 9.89 8.03 -8.25
N ALA A 15 10.91 8.49 -8.97
CA ALA A 15 11.58 7.68 -9.97
C ALA A 15 12.24 6.45 -9.32
N PHE A 16 13.03 6.64 -8.25
CA PHE A 16 13.66 5.53 -7.54
C PHE A 16 12.62 4.57 -6.94
N HIS A 17 11.57 5.12 -6.30
CA HIS A 17 10.47 4.34 -5.74
C HIS A 17 9.79 3.47 -6.79
N ARG A 18 9.48 4.04 -7.97
CA ARG A 18 8.85 3.33 -9.09
C ARG A 18 9.74 2.22 -9.64
N ASP A 19 11.01 2.54 -9.91
CA ASP A 19 11.97 1.64 -10.56
C ASP A 19 12.32 0.44 -9.66
N HIS A 20 12.19 0.61 -8.33
CA HIS A 20 12.47 -0.45 -7.34
C HIS A 20 11.20 -0.97 -6.63
N ARG A 21 10.01 -0.72 -7.21
CA ARG A 21 8.72 -1.25 -6.71
C ARG A 21 8.49 -0.96 -5.23
N GLY A 22 8.75 0.27 -4.82
CA GLY A 22 8.55 0.71 -3.45
C GLY A 22 7.10 0.51 -3.00
N ALA A 23 6.89 0.18 -1.74
CA ALA A 23 5.55 0.07 -1.16
C ALA A 23 4.92 1.45 -0.95
N LEU A 24 3.58 1.49 -0.82
CA LEU A 24 2.81 2.73 -0.59
C LEU A 24 3.43 3.61 0.51
N GLN A 25 3.86 3.00 1.62
CA GLN A 25 4.41 3.70 2.79
C GLN A 25 5.77 4.36 2.53
N GLN A 26 6.43 4.03 1.42
CA GLN A 26 7.70 4.61 1.01
C GLN A 26 7.57 5.58 -0.17
N SER A 27 6.35 5.80 -0.71
CA SER A 27 6.12 6.81 -1.73
C SER A 27 6.17 8.22 -1.14
N TRP A 28 6.58 9.20 -1.93
CA TRP A 28 6.61 10.61 -1.52
C TRP A 28 5.23 11.09 -1.05
N GLY A 29 4.20 10.82 -1.87
CA GLY A 29 2.82 11.23 -1.59
C GLY A 29 2.27 10.70 -0.27
N TYR A 30 2.68 9.51 0.18
CA TYR A 30 2.26 8.96 1.47
C TYR A 30 2.77 9.83 2.64
N GLY A 31 4.03 10.24 2.59
CA GLY A 31 4.59 11.12 3.59
C GLY A 31 3.96 12.52 3.54
N GLU A 32 3.71 13.06 2.34
CA GLU A 32 3.02 14.35 2.19
C GLU A 32 1.62 14.33 2.79
N ALA A 33 0.84 13.28 2.50
CA ALA A 33 -0.51 13.14 3.05
C ALA A 33 -0.48 13.06 4.59
N LEU A 34 0.47 12.33 5.17
CA LEU A 34 0.63 12.24 6.61
C LEU A 34 1.14 13.55 7.23
N ALA A 35 2.05 14.27 6.57
CA ALA A 35 2.55 15.55 7.05
C ALA A 35 1.43 16.59 7.15
N ARG A 36 0.50 16.63 6.17
CA ARG A 36 -0.69 17.48 6.21
C ARG A 36 -1.67 17.10 7.33
N LEU A 37 -1.62 15.88 7.82
CA LEU A 37 -2.34 15.41 9.02
C LEU A 37 -1.57 15.69 10.33
N GLY A 38 -0.49 16.48 10.27
CA GLY A 38 0.31 16.85 11.45
C GLY A 38 1.31 15.77 11.91
N VAL A 39 1.49 14.71 11.13
CA VAL A 39 2.47 13.65 11.44
C VAL A 39 3.85 14.07 10.96
N ARG A 40 4.86 13.97 11.84
CA ARG A 40 6.23 14.27 11.44
C ARG A 40 6.79 13.17 10.55
N VAL A 41 7.30 13.55 9.39
CA VAL A 41 7.91 12.67 8.39
C VAL A 41 9.35 13.09 8.17
N HIS A 42 10.28 12.14 8.14
CA HIS A 42 11.66 12.35 7.70
C HIS A 42 11.97 11.41 6.54
N ARG A 43 12.72 11.92 5.57
CA ARG A 43 13.14 11.19 4.38
C ARG A 43 14.64 11.17 4.27
N ALA A 44 15.21 10.04 3.91
CA ALA A 44 16.62 9.91 3.60
C ALA A 44 16.81 9.37 2.18
N MET A 45 17.57 10.08 1.36
CA MET A 45 18.17 9.51 0.15
C MET A 45 19.57 9.00 0.52
N VAL A 46 19.87 7.77 0.13
CA VAL A 46 21.10 7.08 0.44
C VAL A 46 21.96 7.05 -0.81
N GLU A 47 23.13 7.65 -0.72
CA GLU A 47 24.10 7.69 -1.82
C GLU A 47 25.39 6.92 -1.50
N VAL A 48 25.85 6.17 -2.50
CA VAL A 48 27.16 5.51 -2.51
C VAL A 48 27.84 5.89 -3.82
N ASP A 49 29.04 6.42 -3.72
CA ASP A 49 29.86 6.86 -4.87
C ASP A 49 29.10 7.79 -5.84
N GLY A 50 28.33 8.73 -5.26
CA GLY A 50 27.56 9.73 -5.98
C GLY A 50 26.28 9.19 -6.67
N ARG A 51 25.88 7.95 -6.41
CA ARG A 51 24.67 7.34 -6.96
C ARG A 51 23.68 7.00 -5.88
N THR A 52 22.41 7.30 -6.10
CA THR A 52 21.33 6.88 -5.19
C THR A 52 21.21 5.35 -5.23
N VAL A 53 21.33 4.71 -4.06
CA VAL A 53 21.24 3.27 -3.86
C VAL A 53 20.07 2.87 -2.96
N GLY A 54 19.40 3.84 -2.33
CA GLY A 54 18.27 3.59 -1.47
C GLY A 54 17.51 4.86 -1.08
N ILE A 55 16.26 4.66 -0.66
CA ILE A 55 15.42 5.68 -0.04
C ILE A 55 14.75 5.11 1.20
N ALA A 56 14.57 5.95 2.23
CA ALA A 56 13.94 5.55 3.48
C ALA A 56 13.04 6.67 4.02
N GLN A 57 11.75 6.41 4.13
CA GLN A 57 10.77 7.33 4.73
C GLN A 57 10.42 6.86 6.14
N PHE A 58 10.53 7.76 7.11
CA PHE A 58 10.23 7.53 8.51
C PHE A 58 9.03 8.32 8.95
N ILE A 59 8.10 7.66 9.60
CA ILE A 59 6.96 8.25 10.28
C ILE A 59 7.30 8.35 11.77
N CYS A 60 7.35 9.59 12.29
CA CYS A 60 7.79 9.86 13.66
C CYS A 60 6.61 10.32 14.52
N ARG A 61 6.36 9.61 15.61
CA ARG A 61 5.30 9.92 16.56
C ARG A 61 5.89 10.14 17.95
N ARG A 62 5.41 11.16 18.65
CA ARG A 62 5.73 11.35 20.07
C ARG A 62 4.84 10.45 20.91
N ILE A 63 5.46 9.76 21.87
CA ILE A 63 4.77 9.01 22.92
C ILE A 63 4.85 9.86 24.20
N PRO A 64 3.79 9.94 25.01
CA PRO A 64 3.86 10.62 26.31
C PRO A 64 5.09 10.17 27.12
N GLY A 65 5.80 11.08 27.79
CA GLY A 65 7.02 10.76 28.55
C GLY A 65 8.33 10.96 27.79
N TYR A 66 8.37 11.85 26.78
CA TYR A 66 9.58 12.24 26.02
C TYR A 66 10.16 11.19 25.07
N LEU A 67 9.54 10.02 24.95
CA LEU A 67 9.94 9.00 23.99
C LEU A 67 9.35 9.30 22.61
N SER A 68 10.11 9.09 21.56
CA SER A 68 9.59 9.10 20.19
C SER A 68 9.70 7.72 19.55
N LEU A 69 8.71 7.39 18.73
CA LEU A 69 8.69 6.19 17.90
C LEU A 69 8.85 6.62 16.44
N SER A 70 9.89 6.13 15.79
CA SER A 70 10.15 6.36 14.37
C SER A 70 10.08 5.04 13.63
N SER A 71 9.23 4.94 12.60
CA SER A 71 9.03 3.71 11.84
C SER A 71 9.27 3.90 10.36
N CYS A 72 10.16 3.10 9.79
CA CYS A 72 10.35 2.92 8.36
C CYS A 72 9.57 1.69 7.93
N THR A 73 8.29 1.89 7.61
CA THR A 73 7.36 0.80 7.31
C THR A 73 7.47 0.39 5.85
N ARG A 74 7.62 -0.91 5.60
CA ARG A 74 7.85 -1.49 4.26
C ARG A 74 9.02 -0.85 3.52
N GLY A 75 10.06 -0.54 4.27
CA GLY A 75 11.30 0.08 3.81
C GLY A 75 12.47 -0.25 4.72
N PRO A 76 13.63 0.28 4.39
CA PRO A 76 13.98 1.11 3.22
C PRO A 76 13.76 0.41 1.87
N VAL A 77 13.65 1.20 0.78
CA VAL A 77 13.68 0.70 -0.58
C VAL A 77 15.13 0.73 -1.04
N TRP A 78 15.69 -0.42 -1.37
CA TRP A 78 17.07 -0.58 -1.80
C TRP A 78 17.17 -0.92 -3.27
N LYS A 79 18.26 -0.54 -3.90
CA LYS A 79 18.67 -1.11 -5.18
C LYS A 79 18.90 -2.62 -5.01
N PRO A 80 18.39 -3.50 -5.89
CA PRO A 80 18.39 -4.96 -5.66
C PRO A 80 19.79 -5.57 -5.46
N ASP A 81 20.78 -5.09 -6.18
CA ASP A 81 22.17 -5.57 -6.20
C ASP A 81 23.06 -4.99 -5.07
N LEU A 82 22.46 -4.24 -4.13
CA LEU A 82 23.20 -3.68 -2.99
C LEU A 82 23.60 -4.80 -2.02
N ASP A 83 24.89 -4.85 -1.69
CA ASP A 83 25.45 -5.84 -0.75
C ASP A 83 24.76 -5.84 0.61
N ALA A 84 24.56 -7.04 1.19
CA ALA A 84 23.85 -7.19 2.47
C ALA A 84 24.60 -6.57 3.67
N GLY A 85 25.93 -6.64 3.68
CA GLY A 85 26.77 -5.99 4.69
C GLY A 85 26.69 -4.47 4.60
N LEU A 86 26.66 -3.94 3.38
CA LEU A 86 26.48 -2.52 3.14
C LEU A 86 25.06 -2.06 3.59
N ARG A 87 24.00 -2.83 3.30
CA ARG A 87 22.66 -2.54 3.81
C ARG A 87 22.64 -2.52 5.33
N SER A 88 23.31 -3.47 6.00
CA SER A 88 23.44 -3.49 7.45
C SER A 88 24.11 -2.21 7.99
N ALA A 89 25.21 -1.78 7.38
CA ALA A 89 25.86 -0.52 7.74
C ALA A 89 24.92 0.69 7.58
N LEU A 90 24.16 0.72 6.49
CA LEU A 90 23.18 1.77 6.18
C LEU A 90 22.00 1.78 7.16
N TYR A 91 21.50 0.63 7.60
CA TYR A 91 20.48 0.58 8.67
C TYR A 91 20.99 1.24 9.96
N ARG A 92 22.23 0.95 10.36
CA ARG A 92 22.84 1.58 11.54
C ARG A 92 23.02 3.08 11.36
N GLN A 93 23.49 3.52 10.20
CA GLN A 93 23.67 4.93 9.88
C GLN A 93 22.33 5.68 9.86
N LEU A 94 21.30 5.15 9.20
CA LEU A 94 19.94 5.69 9.20
C LEU A 94 19.39 5.85 10.63
N LYS A 95 19.59 4.82 11.48
CA LYS A 95 19.19 4.86 12.90
C LYS A 95 19.95 5.93 13.69
N ALA A 96 21.25 6.06 13.46
CA ALA A 96 22.10 7.01 14.17
C ALA A 96 21.82 8.47 13.81
N GLU A 97 21.69 8.76 12.51
CA GLU A 97 21.59 10.11 11.97
C GLU A 97 20.14 10.62 11.80
N LEU A 98 19.12 9.79 12.07
CA LEU A 98 17.72 10.21 11.92
C LEU A 98 17.46 11.54 12.67
N PRO A 99 16.94 12.60 11.98
CA PRO A 99 16.68 13.92 12.58
C PRO A 99 15.46 13.91 13.51
N ALA A 100 15.48 13.08 14.53
CA ALA A 100 14.42 12.90 15.52
C ALA A 100 15.01 13.00 16.94
N PRO A 101 14.20 13.22 17.99
CA PRO A 101 14.68 13.30 19.37
C PRO A 101 15.59 12.12 19.73
N ARG A 102 16.63 12.36 20.53
CA ARG A 102 17.63 11.33 20.89
C ARG A 102 17.02 10.14 21.63
N LEU A 103 16.05 10.40 22.51
CA LEU A 103 15.31 9.34 23.20
C LEU A 103 14.22 8.79 22.27
N ARG A 104 14.57 7.80 21.48
CA ARG A 104 13.69 7.20 20.47
C ARG A 104 13.86 5.71 20.31
N VAL A 105 12.78 5.06 19.87
CA VAL A 105 12.80 3.72 19.27
C VAL A 105 12.67 3.87 17.76
N THR A 106 13.60 3.27 17.01
CA THR A 106 13.59 3.30 15.55
C THR A 106 13.29 1.90 15.04
N LEU A 107 12.21 1.75 14.29
CA LEU A 107 11.73 0.50 13.75
C LEU A 107 11.91 0.44 12.23
N PHE A 108 12.37 -0.69 11.74
CA PHE A 108 12.46 -1.00 10.32
C PHE A 108 11.60 -2.22 10.02
N SER A 109 10.72 -2.12 9.04
CA SER A 109 9.93 -3.25 8.53
C SER A 109 10.26 -3.44 7.05
N PRO A 110 11.28 -4.26 6.70
CA PRO A 110 11.67 -4.47 5.31
C PRO A 110 10.51 -4.99 4.45
N ASN A 111 10.43 -4.55 3.19
CA ASN A 111 9.40 -4.99 2.25
C ASN A 111 9.80 -6.28 1.51
N CYS A 112 10.31 -7.25 2.24
CA CYS A 112 10.73 -8.55 1.74
C CYS A 112 10.25 -9.67 2.68
N THR A 113 10.22 -10.89 2.18
CA THR A 113 9.92 -12.08 3.00
C THR A 113 11.15 -12.48 3.83
N ALA A 114 10.95 -13.34 4.83
CA ALA A 114 12.07 -13.87 5.62
C ALA A 114 13.08 -14.66 4.79
N ALA A 115 12.65 -15.28 3.69
CA ALA A 115 13.54 -16.00 2.77
C ALA A 115 14.38 -15.07 1.88
N GLU A 116 13.85 -13.87 1.60
CA GLU A 116 14.54 -12.84 0.79
C GLU A 116 15.49 -11.98 1.62
N LEU A 117 15.26 -11.89 2.93
CA LEU A 117 16.08 -11.07 3.83
C LEU A 117 17.35 -11.82 4.25
N ALA A 118 18.50 -11.37 3.76
CA ALA A 118 19.76 -11.94 4.18
C ALA A 118 20.02 -11.66 5.68
N PRO A 119 20.41 -12.68 6.49
CA PRO A 119 20.72 -12.46 7.91
C PRO A 119 21.75 -11.35 8.17
N ALA A 120 22.75 -11.23 7.29
CA ALA A 120 23.76 -10.19 7.34
C ALA A 120 23.20 -8.76 7.21
N GLU A 121 22.08 -8.60 6.47
CA GLU A 121 21.45 -7.30 6.26
C GLU A 121 20.91 -6.69 7.54
N VAL A 122 20.37 -7.51 8.43
CA VAL A 122 19.80 -7.08 9.72
C VAL A 122 20.72 -7.39 10.90
N ALA A 123 22.00 -7.66 10.64
CA ALA A 123 22.98 -7.90 11.70
C ALA A 123 23.09 -6.70 12.65
N GLY A 124 22.92 -6.96 13.96
CA GLY A 124 22.89 -5.94 15.00
C GLY A 124 21.52 -5.28 15.22
N LEU A 125 20.47 -5.73 14.52
CA LEU A 125 19.09 -5.39 14.82
C LEU A 125 18.36 -6.59 15.44
N THR A 126 17.43 -6.33 16.34
CA THR A 126 16.58 -7.35 16.97
C THR A 126 15.20 -7.35 16.35
N ARG A 127 14.70 -8.52 15.94
CA ARG A 127 13.33 -8.65 15.46
C ARG A 127 12.37 -8.54 16.65
N VAL A 128 11.54 -7.51 16.66
CA VAL A 128 10.61 -7.18 17.75
C VAL A 128 9.16 -7.53 17.43
N MET A 129 8.82 -7.71 16.14
CA MET A 129 7.47 -8.12 15.71
C MET A 129 7.58 -9.08 14.52
N THR A 130 6.64 -10.01 14.44
CA THR A 130 6.45 -10.87 13.26
C THR A 130 5.90 -10.04 12.09
N GLY A 131 6.20 -10.46 10.85
CA GLY A 131 5.65 -9.82 9.66
C GLY A 131 4.18 -10.15 9.45
N TYR A 132 3.46 -9.24 8.84
CA TYR A 132 2.12 -9.52 8.34
C TYR A 132 2.17 -10.09 6.93
N SER A 133 1.09 -10.78 6.54
CA SER A 133 0.95 -11.30 5.19
C SER A 133 0.10 -10.36 4.34
N THR A 134 0.48 -10.16 3.09
CA THR A 134 -0.29 -9.45 2.07
C THR A 134 -0.46 -10.32 0.83
N VAL A 135 -1.44 -9.99 -0.02
CA VAL A 135 -1.67 -10.67 -1.31
C VAL A 135 -1.29 -9.72 -2.43
N MET A 136 -0.43 -10.19 -3.33
CA MET A 136 0.06 -9.43 -4.49
C MET A 136 -0.45 -10.06 -5.78
N LEU A 137 -1.09 -9.28 -6.65
CA LEU A 137 -1.44 -9.68 -8.01
C LEU A 137 -0.39 -9.14 -8.98
N ASP A 138 0.15 -10.02 -9.81
CA ASP A 138 1.06 -9.66 -10.91
C ASP A 138 0.24 -9.29 -12.15
N LEU A 139 0.01 -7.99 -12.34
CA LEU A 139 -0.75 -7.47 -13.47
C LEU A 139 0.04 -7.47 -14.79
N THR A 140 1.32 -7.86 -14.80
CA THR A 140 2.08 -8.06 -16.04
C THR A 140 1.58 -9.28 -16.80
N GLN A 141 0.99 -10.26 -16.11
CA GLN A 141 0.41 -11.47 -16.70
C GLN A 141 -0.75 -11.14 -17.66
N PRO A 142 -1.00 -11.96 -18.70
CA PRO A 142 -2.20 -11.86 -19.53
C PRO A 142 -3.48 -11.91 -18.68
N LEU A 143 -4.53 -11.20 -19.11
CA LEU A 143 -5.82 -11.17 -18.40
C LEU A 143 -6.43 -12.56 -18.24
N GLU A 144 -6.26 -13.42 -19.24
CA GLU A 144 -6.73 -14.81 -19.22
C GLU A 144 -6.04 -15.63 -18.14
N ALA A 145 -4.73 -15.42 -17.95
CA ALA A 145 -3.96 -16.06 -16.89
C ALA A 145 -4.39 -15.58 -15.50
N LEU A 146 -4.58 -14.27 -15.31
CA LEU A 146 -5.11 -13.70 -14.08
C LEU A 146 -6.49 -14.29 -13.74
N ARG A 147 -7.39 -14.38 -14.74
CA ARG A 147 -8.73 -14.93 -14.55
C ARG A 147 -8.70 -16.43 -14.25
N ALA A 148 -7.81 -17.18 -14.88
CA ALA A 148 -7.62 -18.61 -14.64
C ALA A 148 -7.09 -18.89 -13.22
N ALA A 149 -6.29 -17.99 -12.66
CA ALA A 149 -5.74 -18.11 -11.31
C ALA A 149 -6.79 -17.93 -10.19
N PHE A 150 -7.95 -17.34 -10.46
CA PHE A 150 -9.01 -17.23 -9.45
C PHE A 150 -9.48 -18.60 -8.98
N ASP A 151 -9.69 -18.77 -7.66
CA ASP A 151 -10.30 -19.99 -7.16
C ASP A 151 -11.71 -20.19 -7.73
N GLY A 152 -12.18 -21.45 -7.76
CA GLY A 152 -13.46 -21.80 -8.41
C GLY A 152 -14.64 -21.02 -7.83
N LYS A 153 -14.72 -20.83 -6.51
CA LYS A 153 -15.81 -20.07 -5.88
C LYS A 153 -15.72 -18.59 -6.20
N TRP A 154 -14.51 -18.02 -6.24
CA TRP A 154 -14.29 -16.63 -6.59
C TRP A 154 -14.68 -16.36 -8.04
N ARG A 155 -14.26 -17.23 -8.97
CA ARG A 155 -14.59 -17.16 -10.41
C ARG A 155 -16.09 -17.28 -10.67
N ASN A 156 -16.77 -18.22 -9.97
CA ASN A 156 -18.23 -18.37 -10.10
C ASN A 156 -18.98 -17.10 -9.64
N ARG A 157 -18.52 -16.43 -8.58
CA ARG A 157 -19.06 -15.16 -8.14
C ARG A 157 -18.84 -14.05 -9.15
N LEU A 158 -17.65 -14.00 -9.77
CA LEU A 158 -17.36 -13.04 -10.83
C LEU A 158 -18.31 -13.26 -12.02
N VAL A 159 -18.46 -14.50 -12.50
CA VAL A 159 -19.37 -14.82 -13.63
C VAL A 159 -20.81 -14.43 -13.30
N LYS A 160 -21.28 -14.72 -12.06
CA LYS A 160 -22.61 -14.31 -11.62
C LYS A 160 -22.77 -12.79 -11.68
N ALA A 161 -21.77 -12.02 -11.19
CA ALA A 161 -21.82 -10.56 -11.22
C ALA A 161 -21.72 -10.00 -12.67
N GLU A 162 -20.97 -10.64 -13.57
CA GLU A 162 -20.87 -10.25 -14.99
C GLU A 162 -22.18 -10.49 -15.75
N THR A 163 -22.97 -11.49 -15.38
CA THR A 163 -24.28 -11.79 -16.01
C THR A 163 -25.41 -10.90 -15.52
N GLU A 164 -25.21 -10.17 -14.42
CA GLU A 164 -26.20 -9.25 -13.87
C GLU A 164 -26.25 -7.93 -14.68
N LYS A 165 -27.11 -7.88 -15.69
CA LYS A 165 -27.21 -6.73 -16.62
C LYS A 165 -27.63 -5.42 -15.96
N ALA A 166 -28.31 -5.49 -14.80
CA ALA A 166 -28.74 -4.31 -14.06
C ALA A 166 -27.62 -3.68 -13.22
N LEU A 167 -26.50 -4.39 -13.05
CA LEU A 167 -25.34 -3.90 -12.31
C LEU A 167 -24.42 -3.10 -13.24
N GLN A 168 -24.44 -1.78 -13.12
CA GLN A 168 -23.59 -0.89 -13.92
C GLN A 168 -22.26 -0.64 -13.22
N VAL A 169 -21.15 -0.86 -13.91
CA VAL A 169 -19.79 -0.70 -13.36
C VAL A 169 -19.08 0.49 -14.00
N HIS A 170 -18.50 1.33 -13.15
CA HIS A 170 -17.70 2.48 -13.54
C HIS A 170 -16.33 2.40 -12.84
N VAL A 171 -15.26 2.53 -13.63
CA VAL A 171 -13.88 2.53 -13.12
C VAL A 171 -13.16 3.77 -13.67
N ASN A 172 -12.80 4.69 -12.78
CA ASN A 172 -12.21 5.97 -13.17
C ASN A 172 -11.48 6.66 -11.98
N SER A 173 -11.05 7.90 -12.18
CA SER A 173 -10.44 8.73 -11.12
C SER A 173 -11.32 9.95 -10.79
N ASN A 174 -12.63 9.75 -10.65
CA ASN A 174 -13.58 10.79 -10.32
C ASN A 174 -13.52 11.15 -8.82
N VAL A 175 -13.05 12.36 -8.53
CA VAL A 175 -12.85 12.87 -7.15
C VAL A 175 -14.15 12.92 -6.36
N THR A 176 -15.27 13.33 -6.97
CA THR A 176 -16.58 13.38 -6.30
C THR A 176 -16.99 11.96 -5.85
N LYS A 177 -16.84 10.97 -6.74
CA LYS A 177 -17.19 9.57 -6.42
C LYS A 177 -16.24 8.94 -5.40
N CYS A 178 -14.99 9.37 -5.39
CA CYS A 178 -14.06 9.00 -4.32
C CYS A 178 -14.53 9.55 -2.97
N ARG A 179 -14.89 10.82 -2.89
CA ARG A 179 -15.42 11.45 -1.65
C ARG A 179 -16.69 10.76 -1.16
N GLU A 180 -17.65 10.47 -2.03
CA GLU A 180 -18.86 9.71 -1.68
C GLU A 180 -18.53 8.34 -1.06
N LEU A 181 -17.50 7.66 -1.57
CA LEU A 181 -17.01 6.39 -1.00
C LEU A 181 -16.39 6.61 0.38
N LEU A 182 -15.56 7.63 0.55
CA LEU A 182 -14.94 7.96 1.85
C LEU A 182 -15.99 8.26 2.92
N ASP A 183 -17.05 9.00 2.59
CA ASP A 183 -18.16 9.30 3.49
C ASP A 183 -18.92 8.04 3.92
N ARG A 184 -19.16 7.11 2.98
CA ARG A 184 -19.84 5.83 3.27
C ARG A 184 -18.98 4.92 4.15
N GLU A 185 -17.70 4.82 3.82
CA GLU A 185 -16.74 4.02 4.57
C GLU A 185 -16.51 4.59 5.96
N GLY A 186 -16.40 5.92 6.10
CA GLY A 186 -16.27 6.59 7.39
C GLY A 186 -17.40 6.24 8.34
N ARG A 187 -18.66 6.35 7.89
CA ARG A 187 -19.83 5.93 8.68
C ARG A 187 -19.81 4.45 9.04
N GLN A 188 -19.40 3.58 8.11
CA GLN A 188 -19.29 2.14 8.38
C GLN A 188 -18.17 1.83 9.37
N ARG A 189 -17.07 2.56 9.31
CA ARG A 189 -15.92 2.41 10.22
C ARG A 189 -16.28 2.80 11.65
N GLU A 190 -16.97 3.92 11.83
CA GLU A 190 -17.47 4.37 13.14
C GLU A 190 -18.38 3.32 13.76
N SER A 191 -19.36 2.77 12.99
CA SER A 191 -20.27 1.75 13.47
C SER A 191 -19.58 0.44 13.87
N ARG A 192 -18.39 0.14 13.34
CA ARG A 192 -17.62 -1.09 13.60
C ARG A 192 -16.43 -0.89 14.55
N ASN A 193 -16.23 0.33 15.06
CA ASN A 193 -15.09 0.69 15.89
C ASN A 193 -13.73 0.26 15.27
N PHE A 194 -13.61 0.44 13.95
CA PHE A 194 -12.41 0.06 13.21
C PHE A 194 -11.43 1.24 13.10
N HIS A 195 -10.19 1.02 13.53
CA HIS A 195 -9.14 2.03 13.48
C HIS A 195 -8.26 1.84 12.23
N GLY A 196 -8.07 2.90 11.48
CA GLY A 196 -7.22 2.94 10.29
C GLY A 196 -6.72 4.36 10.02
N LEU A 197 -6.14 4.58 8.83
CA LEU A 197 -5.81 5.94 8.39
C LEU A 197 -7.10 6.78 8.31
N PRO A 198 -7.09 8.06 8.75
CA PRO A 198 -8.24 8.94 8.60
C PRO A 198 -8.69 9.06 7.13
N THR A 199 -9.96 9.32 6.89
CA THR A 199 -10.49 9.53 5.53
C THR A 199 -9.80 10.71 4.83
N ASP A 200 -9.44 11.75 5.58
CA ASP A 200 -8.70 12.92 5.10
C ASP A 200 -7.33 12.58 4.51
N PHE A 201 -6.74 11.43 4.91
CA PHE A 201 -5.52 10.93 4.29
C PHE A 201 -5.66 10.82 2.77
N VAL A 202 -6.78 10.28 2.28
CA VAL A 202 -7.01 10.12 0.84
C VAL A 202 -7.16 11.47 0.14
N THR A 203 -7.81 12.44 0.78
CA THR A 203 -7.91 13.82 0.25
C THR A 203 -6.52 14.42 0.08
N HIS A 204 -5.69 14.36 1.12
CA HIS A 204 -4.32 14.87 1.07
C HIS A 204 -3.42 14.08 0.11
N TRP A 205 -3.65 12.78 -0.05
CA TRP A 205 -2.99 11.96 -1.05
C TRP A 205 -3.29 12.44 -2.48
N ILE A 206 -4.55 12.73 -2.79
CA ILE A 206 -4.97 13.26 -4.10
C ILE A 206 -4.36 14.64 -4.35
N ASP A 207 -4.36 15.51 -3.33
CA ASP A 207 -3.82 16.86 -3.42
C ASP A 207 -2.28 16.91 -3.57
N ALA A 208 -1.58 15.85 -3.14
CA ALA A 208 -0.13 15.71 -3.30
C ALA A 208 0.28 15.19 -4.68
N ALA A 209 -0.64 14.65 -5.46
CA ALA A 209 -0.36 14.07 -6.76
C ALA A 209 -0.43 15.10 -7.89
N ALA A 210 0.24 14.83 -9.01
CA ALA A 210 0.21 15.69 -10.21
C ALA A 210 -1.19 15.80 -10.83
N SER A 211 -2.02 14.77 -10.67
CA SER A 211 -3.42 14.74 -11.10
C SER A 211 -4.20 13.66 -10.35
N PRO A 212 -5.54 13.73 -10.28
CA PRO A 212 -6.35 12.65 -9.74
C PRO A 212 -6.10 11.30 -10.42
N ALA A 213 -5.89 11.30 -11.74
CA ALA A 213 -5.63 10.08 -12.51
C ALA A 213 -4.29 9.41 -12.13
N ALA A 214 -3.31 10.18 -11.65
CA ALA A 214 -2.04 9.67 -11.15
C ALA A 214 -2.11 9.23 -9.68
N ALA A 215 -3.15 9.64 -8.94
CA ALA A 215 -3.29 9.38 -7.52
C ALA A 215 -4.08 8.11 -7.22
N PHE A 216 -5.19 7.87 -7.91
CA PHE A 216 -6.11 6.82 -7.54
C PHE A 216 -6.97 6.30 -8.69
N VAL A 217 -7.58 5.15 -8.45
CA VAL A 217 -8.71 4.61 -9.20
C VAL A 217 -9.83 4.31 -8.22
N VAL A 218 -11.05 4.75 -8.53
CA VAL A 218 -12.28 4.33 -7.86
C VAL A 218 -13.09 3.46 -8.81
N ALA A 219 -13.39 2.23 -8.37
CA ALA A 219 -14.31 1.32 -9.03
C ALA A 219 -15.62 1.30 -8.25
N ARG A 220 -16.75 1.52 -8.93
CA ARG A 220 -18.06 1.52 -8.29
C ARG A 220 -19.07 0.72 -9.11
N ALA A 221 -20.01 0.10 -8.41
CA ALA A 221 -21.16 -0.60 -8.98
C ALA A 221 -22.45 0.11 -8.58
N ASP A 222 -23.27 0.43 -9.54
CA ASP A 222 -24.57 1.04 -9.37
C ASP A 222 -25.68 0.04 -9.77
N PHE A 223 -26.73 -0.04 -8.94
CA PHE A 223 -27.91 -0.83 -9.20
C PHE A 223 -29.14 0.05 -9.01
N GLN A 224 -30.04 0.11 -10.00
CA GLN A 224 -31.23 0.96 -10.00
C GLN A 224 -30.92 2.44 -9.64
N GLY A 225 -29.82 2.98 -10.21
CA GLY A 225 -29.39 4.36 -10.00
C GLY A 225 -28.73 4.64 -8.65
N LYS A 226 -28.53 3.62 -7.79
CA LYS A 226 -27.86 3.77 -6.48
C LYS A 226 -26.54 3.02 -6.46
N THR A 227 -25.51 3.62 -5.90
CA THR A 227 -24.23 2.93 -5.66
C THR A 227 -24.40 1.88 -4.57
N VAL A 228 -24.17 0.61 -4.91
CA VAL A 228 -24.28 -0.56 -4.02
C VAL A 228 -22.93 -1.11 -3.57
N ALA A 229 -21.87 -0.83 -4.30
CA ALA A 229 -20.50 -1.19 -3.89
C ALA A 229 -19.48 -0.24 -4.50
N ALA A 230 -18.35 -0.04 -3.83
CA ALA A 230 -17.22 0.69 -4.36
C ALA A 230 -15.89 0.22 -3.76
N MET A 231 -14.80 0.38 -4.53
CA MET A 231 -13.42 0.08 -4.15
C MET A 231 -12.51 1.24 -4.53
N LEU A 232 -11.53 1.53 -3.68
CA LEU A 232 -10.52 2.55 -3.91
C LEU A 232 -9.14 1.92 -3.98
N PHE A 233 -8.38 2.30 -4.99
CA PHE A 233 -7.00 1.89 -5.22
C PHE A 233 -6.12 3.13 -5.27
N LEU A 234 -5.05 3.17 -4.46
CA LEU A 234 -4.05 4.24 -4.47
C LEU A 234 -2.90 3.85 -5.39
N LEU A 235 -2.50 4.76 -6.29
CA LEU A 235 -1.46 4.53 -7.29
C LEU A 235 -0.12 5.11 -6.80
N HIS A 236 0.94 4.31 -6.83
CA HIS A 236 2.27 4.75 -6.41
C HIS A 236 3.36 4.05 -7.24
N GLY A 237 3.98 4.79 -8.13
CA GLY A 237 4.95 4.23 -9.08
C GLY A 237 4.31 3.22 -10.02
N SER A 238 4.85 1.99 -10.08
CA SER A 238 4.33 0.87 -10.87
C SER A 238 3.40 -0.06 -10.09
N VAL A 239 2.95 0.36 -8.89
CA VAL A 239 2.14 -0.43 -7.97
C VAL A 239 0.85 0.30 -7.64
N ALA A 240 -0.26 -0.42 -7.52
CA ALA A 240 -1.49 0.05 -6.90
C ALA A 240 -1.72 -0.68 -5.57
N THR A 241 -2.31 0.00 -4.59
CA THR A 241 -2.72 -0.61 -3.33
C THR A 241 -4.22 -0.51 -3.16
N TYR A 242 -4.90 -1.64 -2.97
CA TYR A 242 -6.30 -1.67 -2.55
C TYR A 242 -6.42 -1.08 -1.14
N HIS A 243 -7.06 0.08 -1.05
CA HIS A 243 -7.09 0.88 0.16
C HIS A 243 -8.41 0.76 0.92
N ILE A 244 -9.54 0.91 0.24
CA ILE A 244 -10.88 0.90 0.82
C ILE A 244 -11.82 0.07 -0.04
N GLY A 245 -12.75 -0.64 0.62
CA GLY A 245 -13.89 -1.29 -0.01
C GLY A 245 -15.13 -1.13 0.84
N TRP A 246 -16.22 -0.75 0.19
CA TRP A 246 -17.54 -0.62 0.78
C TRP A 246 -18.58 -1.32 -0.09
N ALA A 247 -19.52 -2.03 0.55
CA ALA A 247 -20.72 -2.56 -0.10
C ALA A 247 -21.87 -2.62 0.89
N ASP A 248 -23.08 -2.32 0.41
CA ASP A 248 -24.33 -2.65 1.11
C ASP A 248 -24.72 -4.12 0.91
N ASP A 249 -25.88 -4.52 1.41
CA ASP A 249 -26.34 -5.91 1.31
C ASP A 249 -26.60 -6.31 -0.16
N VAL A 250 -27.19 -5.42 -0.95
CA VAL A 250 -27.46 -5.65 -2.39
C VAL A 250 -26.14 -5.88 -3.13
N GLY A 251 -25.12 -5.03 -2.92
CA GLY A 251 -23.82 -5.18 -3.54
C GLY A 251 -23.10 -6.48 -3.12
N ARG A 252 -23.31 -6.94 -1.88
CA ARG A 252 -22.78 -8.22 -1.41
C ARG A 252 -23.48 -9.41 -2.08
N ASP A 253 -24.79 -9.41 -2.17
CA ASP A 253 -25.57 -10.49 -2.78
C ASP A 253 -25.30 -10.62 -4.29
N MET A 254 -25.05 -9.49 -4.95
CA MET A 254 -24.67 -9.43 -6.36
C MET A 254 -23.19 -9.73 -6.62
N ASN A 255 -22.39 -10.01 -5.58
CA ASN A 255 -20.95 -10.21 -5.67
C ASN A 255 -20.21 -9.05 -6.36
N ALA A 256 -20.68 -7.82 -6.17
CA ALA A 256 -20.20 -6.63 -6.86
C ALA A 256 -18.67 -6.42 -6.70
N HIS A 257 -18.11 -6.70 -5.50
CA HIS A 257 -16.66 -6.57 -5.26
C HIS A 257 -15.81 -7.47 -6.17
N ASN A 258 -16.29 -8.68 -6.54
CA ASN A 258 -15.57 -9.54 -7.47
C ASN A 258 -15.48 -8.87 -8.86
N LEU A 259 -16.58 -8.30 -9.34
CA LEU A 259 -16.61 -7.59 -10.61
C LEU A 259 -15.79 -6.29 -10.56
N LEU A 260 -15.90 -5.52 -9.48
CA LEU A 260 -15.14 -4.28 -9.31
C LEU A 260 -13.63 -4.52 -9.29
N LEU A 261 -13.15 -5.52 -8.55
CA LEU A 261 -11.73 -5.86 -8.53
C LEU A 261 -11.24 -6.30 -9.90
N TRP A 262 -12.00 -7.14 -10.61
CA TRP A 262 -11.67 -7.57 -11.96
C TRP A 262 -11.58 -6.39 -12.93
N ARG A 263 -12.59 -5.51 -12.96
CA ARG A 263 -12.60 -4.33 -13.84
C ARG A 263 -11.51 -3.32 -13.48
N ALA A 264 -11.24 -3.13 -12.18
CA ALA A 264 -10.13 -2.29 -11.74
C ALA A 264 -8.79 -2.87 -12.18
N SER A 265 -8.58 -4.19 -12.06
CA SER A 265 -7.35 -4.86 -12.50
C SER A 265 -7.09 -4.67 -14.00
N GLN A 266 -8.14 -4.71 -14.83
CA GLN A 266 -8.06 -4.43 -16.27
C GLN A 266 -7.57 -2.99 -16.52
N LEU A 267 -8.23 -1.99 -15.92
CA LEU A 267 -7.84 -0.58 -16.09
C LEU A 267 -6.44 -0.30 -15.53
N LEU A 268 -6.08 -0.90 -14.39
CA LEU A 268 -4.75 -0.73 -13.80
C LEU A 268 -3.67 -1.27 -14.75
N LYS A 269 -3.89 -2.43 -15.37
CA LYS A 269 -2.99 -3.00 -16.38
C LYS A 269 -2.87 -2.08 -17.61
N GLU A 270 -3.98 -1.52 -18.11
CA GLU A 270 -3.99 -0.54 -19.20
C GLU A 270 -3.22 0.76 -18.88
N ARG A 271 -3.05 1.05 -17.57
CA ARG A 271 -2.27 2.19 -17.06
C ARG A 271 -0.82 1.82 -16.68
N ASP A 272 -0.30 0.71 -17.19
CA ASP A 272 1.06 0.23 -16.93
C ASP A 272 1.37 -0.02 -15.44
N ILE A 273 0.34 -0.27 -14.62
CA ILE A 273 0.52 -0.75 -13.25
C ILE A 273 0.88 -2.23 -13.30
N ALA A 274 2.09 -2.54 -12.84
CA ALA A 274 2.62 -3.90 -12.88
C ALA A 274 2.13 -4.78 -11.73
N TRP A 275 1.80 -4.18 -10.57
CA TRP A 275 1.44 -4.92 -9.36
C TRP A 275 0.24 -4.30 -8.65
N LEU A 276 -0.64 -5.15 -8.12
CA LEU A 276 -1.71 -4.73 -7.24
C LEU A 276 -1.55 -5.40 -5.87
N ASP A 277 -1.27 -4.59 -4.85
CA ASP A 277 -1.23 -5.01 -3.45
C ASP A 277 -2.65 -4.96 -2.88
N LEU A 278 -3.21 -6.12 -2.57
CA LEU A 278 -4.53 -6.21 -1.93
C LEU A 278 -4.49 -5.93 -0.42
N GLY A 279 -3.30 -5.67 0.12
CA GLY A 279 -3.11 -5.37 1.53
C GLY A 279 -3.23 -6.59 2.45
N GLY A 280 -3.15 -6.32 3.73
CA GLY A 280 -3.02 -7.33 4.77
C GLY A 280 -4.11 -8.40 4.76
N VAL A 281 -3.72 -9.62 5.12
CA VAL A 281 -4.60 -10.78 5.33
C VAL A 281 -4.66 -11.06 6.82
N ASN A 282 -5.86 -11.00 7.40
CA ASN A 282 -6.12 -11.39 8.77
C ASN A 282 -7.26 -12.41 8.78
N THR A 283 -6.89 -13.68 8.84
CA THR A 283 -7.85 -14.80 8.80
C THR A 283 -8.65 -14.95 10.09
N HIS A 284 -8.16 -14.37 11.18
CA HIS A 284 -8.79 -14.46 12.49
C HIS A 284 -9.90 -13.43 12.66
N SER A 285 -9.60 -12.14 12.48
CA SER A 285 -10.57 -11.06 12.74
C SER A 285 -11.40 -10.68 11.50
N LEU A 286 -10.91 -10.92 10.28
CA LEU A 286 -11.57 -10.54 9.02
C LEU A 286 -11.59 -11.70 8.00
N PRO A 287 -12.19 -12.87 8.35
CA PRO A 287 -12.09 -14.07 7.50
C PRO A 287 -12.75 -13.91 6.12
N GLY A 288 -13.80 -13.10 6.01
CA GLY A 288 -14.49 -12.83 4.74
C GLY A 288 -13.60 -12.04 3.77
N ILE A 289 -12.95 -10.98 4.26
CA ILE A 289 -12.03 -10.16 3.47
C ILE A 289 -10.79 -10.97 3.09
N SER A 290 -10.26 -11.77 4.02
CA SER A 290 -9.13 -12.64 3.75
C SER A 290 -9.43 -13.67 2.66
N ARG A 291 -10.58 -14.35 2.72
CA ARG A 291 -11.04 -15.26 1.66
C ARG A 291 -11.20 -14.58 0.30
N PHE A 292 -11.74 -13.35 0.30
CA PHE A 292 -11.88 -12.57 -0.92
C PHE A 292 -10.51 -12.32 -1.57
N LYS A 293 -9.51 -11.88 -0.78
CA LYS A 293 -8.17 -11.58 -1.28
C LYS A 293 -7.44 -12.86 -1.73
N LEU A 294 -7.44 -13.90 -0.92
CA LEU A 294 -6.78 -15.17 -1.21
C LEU A 294 -7.35 -15.86 -2.45
N GLY A 295 -8.68 -15.78 -2.64
CA GLY A 295 -9.36 -16.37 -3.78
C GLY A 295 -9.02 -15.74 -5.13
N THR A 296 -8.28 -14.63 -5.16
CA THR A 296 -7.79 -14.02 -6.41
C THR A 296 -6.62 -14.79 -7.04
N GLY A 297 -6.08 -15.82 -6.37
CA GLY A 297 -4.89 -16.54 -6.85
C GLY A 297 -3.59 -15.72 -6.81
N GLY A 298 -3.63 -14.54 -6.20
CA GLY A 298 -2.44 -13.73 -6.00
C GLY A 298 -1.42 -14.38 -5.06
N SER A 299 -0.16 -14.01 -5.19
CA SER A 299 0.91 -14.51 -4.33
C SER A 299 0.77 -13.96 -2.91
N VAL A 300 0.76 -14.86 -1.91
CA VAL A 300 0.81 -14.48 -0.50
C VAL A 300 2.25 -14.18 -0.12
N ARG A 301 2.53 -12.97 0.33
CA ARG A 301 3.85 -12.56 0.82
C ARG A 301 3.79 -12.27 2.31
N THR A 302 4.43 -13.12 3.11
CA THR A 302 4.62 -12.86 4.54
C THR A 302 5.93 -12.12 4.75
N LEU A 303 5.85 -10.89 5.23
CA LEU A 303 7.02 -10.04 5.43
C LEU A 303 7.93 -10.60 6.55
N ALA A 304 9.21 -10.24 6.49
CA ALA A 304 10.23 -10.75 7.41
C ALA A 304 10.01 -10.33 8.89
N GLY A 305 9.28 -9.24 9.11
CA GLY A 305 9.00 -8.70 10.44
C GLY A 305 9.47 -7.27 10.62
N THR A 306 9.44 -6.81 11.88
CA THR A 306 9.91 -5.49 12.27
C THR A 306 11.12 -5.63 13.18
N TYR A 307 12.13 -4.82 12.92
CA TYR A 307 13.44 -4.83 13.56
C TYR A 307 13.72 -3.49 14.23
N CYS A 308 14.45 -3.54 15.36
CA CYS A 308 14.85 -2.36 16.14
C CYS A 308 16.36 -2.30 16.33
#